data_0fc27e95135f584d71fd6b453b543a8d
#
_entry.id   0fc27e95135f584d71fd6b453b543a8d
#
_cell.length_a   1.000
_cell.length_b   1.000
_cell.length_c   1.000
_cell.angle_alpha   90.00
_cell.angle_beta   90.00
_cell.angle_gamma   90.00
#
_symmetry.space_group_name_H-M   'P 1'
#
loop_
_entity.id
_entity.type
_entity.pdbx_description
1 polymer ?
#
loop_
_entity_poly.entity_id
_entity_poly.type
_entity_poly.pdbx_seq_one_letter_code
_entity_poly.pdbx_strand_id
1 'polypeptide(L)'
;MITLRGLTKRYGETVAVDGLTCDIKAGRVTGFLGPNGAGKSTTMRMILGLDHPTRGRALIAGLPYASLRRPLRAVGAMLDARAVHPARSGRTHLVAQARANGIPVRRVDEVLEAVGLAKAARRPAGTYSLGMSGRLGVAGALLGDPPVLVLDEPVNGLDPDGVRWIRRLVRNQAAEGRTVFLSSHLMSEMQLTADHLVVIGRGRLLSDTSMAEFLAAASPASARAVVPDPGERATLVRRLMAAEGVSVGTTESGELTVEGRTAAEIGDLAHHCRVRLHRLSDVRVSLEEAYMDLTARSVEYTTGGSGSTAGTPGATVAQHQGEAP
;
A
#
# COMPACT_ATOMS: atom_id res chain seq x y z
N MET A 1 -6.54 -7.12 -15.63
CA MET A 1 -5.25 -7.57 -15.07
C MET A 1 -4.14 -6.68 -15.59
N ILE A 2 -3.23 -6.25 -14.72
CA ILE A 2 -1.98 -5.58 -15.07
C ILE A 2 -0.83 -6.54 -14.82
N THR A 3 0.15 -6.60 -15.73
CA THR A 3 1.31 -7.49 -15.64
C THR A 3 2.58 -6.69 -15.77
N LEU A 4 3.46 -6.78 -14.78
CA LEU A 4 4.79 -6.15 -14.77
C LEU A 4 5.85 -7.24 -14.87
N ARG A 5 6.83 -7.08 -15.79
CA ARG A 5 7.92 -8.05 -15.99
C ARG A 5 9.25 -7.33 -16.11
N GLY A 6 10.08 -7.45 -15.07
CA GLY A 6 11.40 -6.85 -14.99
C GLY A 6 11.41 -5.34 -15.18
N LEU A 7 10.31 -4.67 -14.76
CA LEU A 7 10.09 -3.25 -15.03
C LEU A 7 11.15 -2.41 -14.33
N THR A 8 11.92 -1.65 -15.12
CA THR A 8 13.05 -0.83 -14.62
C THR A 8 12.97 0.57 -15.21
N LYS A 9 13.19 1.57 -14.38
CA LYS A 9 13.28 2.99 -14.79
C LYS A 9 14.49 3.66 -14.15
N ARG A 10 15.29 4.28 -15.00
CA ARG A 10 16.41 5.14 -14.60
C ARG A 10 16.18 6.55 -15.10
N TYR A 11 16.56 7.52 -14.29
CA TYR A 11 16.66 8.94 -14.63
C TYR A 11 18.10 9.38 -14.37
N GLY A 12 18.90 9.46 -15.43
CA GLY A 12 20.34 9.64 -15.28
C GLY A 12 20.95 8.51 -14.42
N GLU A 13 21.63 8.86 -13.37
CA GLU A 13 22.23 7.89 -12.41
C GLU A 13 21.23 7.30 -11.42
N THR A 14 20.06 7.90 -11.24
CA THR A 14 19.09 7.46 -10.25
C THR A 14 18.21 6.33 -10.79
N VAL A 15 18.18 5.20 -10.09
CA VAL A 15 17.27 4.09 -10.38
C VAL A 15 16.00 4.28 -9.56
N ALA A 16 14.89 4.66 -10.22
CA ALA A 16 13.61 4.89 -9.58
C ALA A 16 12.80 3.58 -9.39
N VAL A 17 12.93 2.64 -10.33
CA VAL A 17 12.32 1.30 -10.27
C VAL A 17 13.34 0.31 -10.81
N ASP A 18 13.53 -0.83 -10.12
CA ASP A 18 14.57 -1.81 -10.43
C ASP A 18 13.99 -3.23 -10.48
N GLY A 19 13.77 -3.73 -11.69
CA GLY A 19 13.40 -5.12 -11.95
C GLY A 19 12.03 -5.55 -11.42
N LEU A 20 11.08 -4.62 -11.20
CA LEU A 20 9.78 -4.93 -10.61
C LEU A 20 8.99 -5.94 -11.46
N THR A 21 8.64 -7.07 -10.83
CA THR A 21 7.84 -8.14 -11.45
C THR A 21 6.71 -8.52 -10.50
N CYS A 22 5.46 -8.30 -10.92
CA CYS A 22 4.25 -8.69 -10.18
C CYS A 22 3.03 -8.69 -11.11
N ASP A 23 1.93 -9.28 -10.63
CA ASP A 23 0.64 -9.35 -11.31
C ASP A 23 -0.48 -8.74 -10.48
N ILE A 24 -1.12 -7.70 -10.98
CA ILE A 24 -2.30 -7.08 -10.37
C ILE A 24 -3.54 -7.76 -10.97
N LYS A 25 -4.17 -8.64 -10.19
CA LYS A 25 -5.26 -9.50 -10.63
C LYS A 25 -6.61 -8.78 -10.61
N ALA A 26 -7.56 -9.26 -11.39
CA ALA A 26 -8.95 -8.81 -11.38
C ALA A 26 -9.71 -9.36 -10.14
N GLY A 27 -10.83 -8.73 -9.81
CA GLY A 27 -11.72 -9.15 -8.72
C GLY A 27 -11.22 -8.81 -7.33
N ARG A 28 -10.15 -8.01 -7.20
CA ARG A 28 -9.60 -7.61 -5.91
C ARG A 28 -9.01 -6.21 -5.94
N VAL A 29 -8.94 -5.59 -4.79
CA VAL A 29 -8.21 -4.34 -4.57
C VAL A 29 -6.76 -4.67 -4.22
N THR A 30 -5.81 -4.26 -5.07
CA THR A 30 -4.38 -4.38 -4.80
C THR A 30 -3.83 -3.03 -4.33
N GLY A 31 -3.35 -2.99 -3.10
CA GLY A 31 -2.66 -1.85 -2.53
C GLY A 31 -1.18 -1.83 -2.92
N PHE A 32 -0.69 -0.67 -3.31
CA PHE A 32 0.70 -0.44 -3.67
C PHE A 32 1.37 0.43 -2.61
N LEU A 33 2.16 -0.20 -1.75
CA LEU A 33 2.77 0.41 -0.59
C LEU A 33 4.27 0.67 -0.81
N GLY A 34 4.76 1.70 -0.16
CA GLY A 34 6.16 2.07 -0.13
C GLY A 34 6.35 3.49 0.37
N PRO A 35 7.53 3.86 0.88
CA PRO A 35 7.80 5.23 1.33
C PRO A 35 7.77 6.21 0.16
N ASN A 36 7.81 7.50 0.47
CA ASN A 36 7.98 8.53 -0.56
C ASN A 36 9.31 8.32 -1.29
N GLY A 37 9.28 8.41 -2.62
CA GLY A 37 10.45 8.14 -3.46
C GLY A 37 10.71 6.65 -3.74
N ALA A 38 9.88 5.71 -3.23
CA ALA A 38 10.07 4.27 -3.48
C ALA A 38 9.80 3.83 -4.93
N GLY A 39 9.26 4.71 -5.79
CA GLY A 39 8.98 4.42 -7.20
C GLY A 39 7.50 4.15 -7.51
N LYS A 40 6.56 4.38 -6.57
CA LYS A 40 5.12 4.12 -6.78
C LYS A 40 4.55 4.87 -7.98
N SER A 41 4.59 6.19 -7.96
CA SER A 41 4.05 7.02 -9.06
C SER A 41 4.79 6.78 -10.38
N THR A 42 6.12 6.55 -10.35
CA THR A 42 6.90 6.17 -11.52
C THR A 42 6.40 4.86 -12.13
N THR A 43 6.12 3.85 -11.30
CA THR A 43 5.56 2.57 -11.76
C THR A 43 4.18 2.77 -12.40
N MET A 44 3.29 3.53 -11.76
CA MET A 44 1.95 3.81 -12.30
C MET A 44 2.03 4.60 -13.63
N ARG A 45 2.94 5.56 -13.74
CA ARG A 45 3.20 6.30 -14.98
C ARG A 45 3.69 5.39 -16.11
N MET A 46 4.56 4.41 -15.81
CA MET A 46 4.99 3.41 -16.81
C MET A 46 3.86 2.47 -17.24
N ILE A 47 2.99 2.06 -16.32
CA ILE A 47 1.79 1.25 -16.64
C ILE A 47 0.90 1.98 -17.65
N LEU A 48 0.76 3.30 -17.48
CA LEU A 48 -0.08 4.17 -18.33
C LEU A 48 0.66 4.74 -19.56
N GLY A 49 1.90 4.30 -19.81
CA GLY A 49 2.70 4.74 -20.96
C GLY A 49 3.10 6.23 -20.94
N LEU A 50 2.96 6.90 -19.78
CA LEU A 50 3.38 8.29 -19.59
C LEU A 50 4.90 8.40 -19.44
N ASP A 51 5.53 7.34 -18.93
CA ASP A 51 6.97 7.18 -18.88
C ASP A 51 7.36 5.87 -19.57
N HIS A 52 8.36 5.89 -20.44
CA HIS A 52 8.90 4.67 -21.03
C HIS A 52 9.83 3.96 -20.03
N PRO A 53 9.67 2.65 -19.82
CA PRO A 53 10.63 1.87 -19.02
C PRO A 53 12.00 1.85 -19.70
N THR A 54 13.07 1.86 -18.90
CA THR A 54 14.44 1.65 -19.39
C THR A 54 14.66 0.19 -19.78
N ARG A 55 14.03 -0.73 -19.01
CA ARG A 55 14.01 -2.18 -19.29
C ARG A 55 12.69 -2.78 -18.82
N GLY A 56 12.39 -3.98 -19.32
CA GLY A 56 11.18 -4.69 -18.97
C GLY A 56 9.93 -4.12 -19.64
N ARG A 57 8.76 -4.49 -19.12
CA ARG A 57 7.48 -4.09 -19.72
C ARG A 57 6.35 -4.06 -18.70
N ALA A 58 5.38 -3.18 -18.94
CA ALA A 58 4.10 -3.12 -18.25
C ALA A 58 2.98 -3.38 -19.27
N LEU A 59 2.07 -4.28 -18.95
CA LEU A 59 0.98 -4.71 -19.85
C LEU A 59 -0.36 -4.56 -19.14
N ILE A 60 -1.38 -4.09 -19.86
CA ILE A 60 -2.78 -4.05 -19.46
C ILE A 60 -3.52 -5.03 -20.37
N ALA A 61 -4.13 -6.06 -19.77
CA ALA A 61 -4.78 -7.15 -20.50
C ALA A 61 -3.89 -7.75 -21.60
N GLY A 62 -2.57 -7.89 -21.35
CA GLY A 62 -1.60 -8.45 -22.26
C GLY A 62 -1.00 -7.47 -23.28
N LEU A 63 -1.46 -6.22 -23.33
CA LEU A 63 -1.00 -5.20 -24.28
C LEU A 63 -0.31 -4.02 -23.59
N PRO A 64 0.74 -3.43 -24.17
CA PRO A 64 1.26 -2.14 -23.72
C PRO A 64 0.19 -1.06 -23.86
N TYR A 65 0.19 -0.06 -22.97
CA TYR A 65 -0.79 1.04 -23.00
C TYR A 65 -0.88 1.73 -24.37
N ALA A 66 0.26 2.01 -25.00
CA ALA A 66 0.33 2.65 -26.31
C ALA A 66 -0.35 1.85 -27.45
N SER A 67 -0.57 0.55 -27.27
CA SER A 67 -1.25 -0.32 -28.24
C SER A 67 -2.76 -0.40 -28.02
N LEU A 68 -3.30 0.25 -26.98
CA LEU A 68 -4.73 0.22 -26.68
C LEU A 68 -5.49 1.14 -27.65
N ARG A 69 -6.43 0.59 -28.41
CA ARG A 69 -7.22 1.37 -29.39
C ARG A 69 -8.17 2.38 -28.74
N ARG A 70 -8.67 2.09 -27.55
CA ARG A 70 -9.58 2.92 -26.75
C ARG A 70 -9.12 2.93 -25.30
N PRO A 71 -8.04 3.65 -24.96
CA PRO A 71 -7.38 3.53 -23.66
C PRO A 71 -8.31 3.80 -22.49
N LEU A 72 -9.17 4.82 -22.51
CA LEU A 72 -10.09 5.11 -21.41
C LEU A 72 -11.17 4.02 -21.20
N ARG A 73 -11.42 3.15 -22.18
CA ARG A 73 -12.30 1.96 -22.01
C ARG A 73 -11.54 0.73 -21.54
N ALA A 74 -10.22 0.75 -21.55
CA ALA A 74 -9.38 -0.35 -21.09
C ALA A 74 -8.84 -0.09 -19.68
N VAL A 75 -8.47 1.17 -19.39
CA VAL A 75 -7.95 1.58 -18.09
C VAL A 75 -8.38 3.01 -17.75
N GLY A 76 -8.93 3.19 -16.57
CA GLY A 76 -9.17 4.50 -15.96
C GLY A 76 -8.07 4.81 -14.95
N ALA A 77 -7.58 6.03 -14.96
CA ALA A 77 -6.49 6.42 -14.09
C ALA A 77 -6.71 7.79 -13.46
N MET A 78 -6.27 7.93 -12.21
CA MET A 78 -6.10 9.20 -11.52
C MET A 78 -4.71 9.20 -10.87
N LEU A 79 -3.78 9.99 -11.42
CA LEU A 79 -2.42 10.16 -10.89
C LEU A 79 -2.22 11.50 -10.18
N ASP A 80 -3.03 12.50 -10.53
CA ASP A 80 -3.00 13.83 -9.90
C ASP A 80 -4.43 14.38 -9.84
N ALA A 81 -4.90 14.64 -8.62
CA ALA A 81 -6.20 15.22 -8.38
C ALA A 81 -6.35 16.66 -8.94
N ARG A 82 -5.23 17.37 -9.16
CA ARG A 82 -5.21 18.75 -9.63
C ARG A 82 -4.90 18.90 -11.13
N ALA A 83 -4.89 17.83 -11.90
CA ALA A 83 -4.56 17.84 -13.32
C ALA A 83 -5.58 18.58 -14.21
N VAL A 84 -6.62 19.16 -13.63
CA VAL A 84 -7.68 19.88 -14.36
C VAL A 84 -7.36 21.37 -14.44
N HIS A 85 -7.47 21.95 -15.66
CA HIS A 85 -7.26 23.38 -15.84
C HIS A 85 -8.26 24.21 -14.97
N PRO A 86 -7.77 25.14 -14.13
CA PRO A 86 -8.59 25.79 -13.10
C PRO A 86 -9.78 26.58 -13.63
N ALA A 87 -9.68 27.20 -14.80
CA ALA A 87 -10.77 27.96 -15.42
C ALA A 87 -11.83 27.07 -16.11
N ARG A 88 -11.55 25.76 -16.29
CA ARG A 88 -12.50 24.85 -16.93
C ARG A 88 -13.45 24.25 -15.88
N SER A 89 -14.76 24.19 -16.19
CA SER A 89 -15.68 23.49 -15.28
C SER A 89 -15.43 21.97 -15.30
N GLY A 90 -15.74 21.30 -14.15
CA GLY A 90 -15.61 19.85 -14.06
C GLY A 90 -16.35 19.11 -15.19
N ARG A 91 -17.60 19.53 -15.48
CA ARG A 91 -18.38 18.96 -16.58
C ARG A 91 -17.73 19.18 -17.95
N THR A 92 -17.26 20.39 -18.25
CA THR A 92 -16.60 20.69 -19.54
C THR A 92 -15.33 19.89 -19.69
N HIS A 93 -14.56 19.68 -18.61
CA HIS A 93 -13.38 18.84 -18.61
C HIS A 93 -13.72 17.39 -19.01
N LEU A 94 -14.70 16.77 -18.33
CA LEU A 94 -15.13 15.39 -18.63
C LEU A 94 -15.76 15.26 -20.01
N VAL A 95 -16.52 16.27 -20.49
CA VAL A 95 -17.08 16.29 -21.87
C VAL A 95 -15.96 16.28 -22.91
N ALA A 96 -14.88 17.06 -22.69
CA ALA A 96 -13.74 17.06 -23.59
C ALA A 96 -13.06 15.67 -23.65
N GLN A 97 -12.85 15.04 -22.48
CA GLN A 97 -12.31 13.68 -22.40
C GLN A 97 -13.24 12.65 -23.08
N ALA A 98 -14.54 12.73 -22.82
CA ALA A 98 -15.53 11.83 -23.41
C ALA A 98 -15.52 11.91 -24.94
N ARG A 99 -15.57 13.14 -25.51
CA ARG A 99 -15.55 13.37 -26.95
C ARG A 99 -14.25 12.87 -27.60
N ALA A 100 -13.10 13.16 -26.99
CA ALA A 100 -11.81 12.72 -27.49
C ALA A 100 -11.66 11.18 -27.53
N ASN A 101 -12.46 10.45 -26.74
CA ASN A 101 -12.40 8.99 -26.63
C ASN A 101 -13.64 8.27 -27.18
N GLY A 102 -14.53 8.98 -27.87
CA GLY A 102 -15.76 8.38 -28.44
C GLY A 102 -16.72 7.83 -27.36
N ILE A 103 -16.76 8.49 -26.20
CA ILE A 103 -17.65 8.13 -25.10
C ILE A 103 -18.89 9.03 -25.17
N PRO A 104 -20.12 8.49 -25.05
CA PRO A 104 -21.33 9.30 -25.04
C PRO A 104 -21.33 10.35 -23.93
N VAL A 105 -21.75 11.59 -24.24
CA VAL A 105 -21.74 12.72 -23.28
C VAL A 105 -22.66 12.45 -22.08
N ARG A 106 -23.73 11.65 -22.22
CA ARG A 106 -24.57 11.23 -21.11
C ARG A 106 -23.80 10.56 -19.97
N ARG A 107 -22.70 9.82 -20.32
CA ARG A 107 -21.86 9.17 -19.33
C ARG A 107 -21.18 10.18 -18.40
N VAL A 108 -20.96 11.40 -18.85
CA VAL A 108 -20.40 12.49 -18.01
C VAL A 108 -21.31 12.81 -16.84
N ASP A 109 -22.60 12.93 -17.11
CA ASP A 109 -23.57 13.26 -16.06
C ASP A 109 -23.74 12.07 -15.08
N GLU A 110 -23.72 10.83 -15.57
CA GLU A 110 -23.74 9.61 -14.76
C GLU A 110 -22.53 9.54 -13.80
N VAL A 111 -21.30 9.77 -14.28
CA VAL A 111 -20.11 9.71 -13.40
C VAL A 111 -20.05 10.87 -12.43
N LEU A 112 -20.50 12.07 -12.82
CA LEU A 112 -20.60 13.23 -11.91
C LEU A 112 -21.60 12.98 -10.76
N GLU A 113 -22.70 12.31 -11.05
CA GLU A 113 -23.66 11.88 -10.03
C GLU A 113 -23.03 10.84 -9.10
N ALA A 114 -22.39 9.80 -9.67
CA ALA A 114 -21.76 8.72 -8.91
C ALA A 114 -20.68 9.22 -7.93
N VAL A 115 -19.95 10.30 -8.27
CA VAL A 115 -18.94 10.90 -7.37
C VAL A 115 -19.50 12.05 -6.51
N GLY A 116 -20.79 12.37 -6.62
CA GLY A 116 -21.45 13.41 -5.83
C GLY A 116 -21.07 14.84 -6.24
N LEU A 117 -20.68 15.06 -7.49
CA LEU A 117 -20.29 16.37 -8.03
C LEU A 117 -21.34 17.01 -8.95
N ALA A 118 -22.52 16.42 -9.13
CA ALA A 118 -23.55 16.91 -10.05
C ALA A 118 -23.89 18.40 -9.82
N LYS A 119 -24.10 18.81 -8.57
CA LYS A 119 -24.43 20.21 -8.20
C LYS A 119 -23.29 21.20 -8.47
N ALA A 120 -22.03 20.74 -8.39
CA ALA A 120 -20.85 21.58 -8.59
C ALA A 120 -20.28 21.48 -10.01
N ALA A 121 -20.83 20.61 -10.84
CA ALA A 121 -20.27 20.23 -12.15
C ALA A 121 -19.99 21.40 -13.11
N ARG A 122 -20.77 22.50 -13.01
CA ARG A 122 -20.63 23.68 -13.87
C ARG A 122 -19.72 24.77 -13.30
N ARG A 123 -19.27 24.63 -12.04
CA ARG A 123 -18.33 25.57 -11.41
C ARG A 123 -16.93 25.34 -11.97
N PRO A 124 -16.08 26.40 -12.07
CA PRO A 124 -14.69 26.27 -12.43
C PRO A 124 -13.94 25.32 -11.47
N ALA A 125 -13.11 24.41 -11.99
CA ALA A 125 -12.39 23.43 -11.17
C ALA A 125 -11.40 24.08 -10.18
N GLY A 126 -10.90 25.29 -10.49
CA GLY A 126 -10.08 26.07 -9.55
C GLY A 126 -10.79 26.48 -8.27
N THR A 127 -12.13 26.42 -8.22
CA THR A 127 -12.94 26.68 -7.01
C THR A 127 -13.26 25.43 -6.22
N TYR A 128 -12.78 24.27 -6.65
CA TYR A 128 -13.01 23.00 -5.96
C TYR A 128 -12.08 22.87 -4.75
N SER A 129 -12.60 22.29 -3.68
CA SER A 129 -11.72 21.78 -2.62
C SER A 129 -10.83 20.67 -3.12
N LEU A 130 -9.78 20.33 -2.37
CA LEU A 130 -8.91 19.21 -2.75
C LEU A 130 -9.71 17.91 -2.88
N GLY A 131 -10.65 17.66 -1.95
CA GLY A 131 -11.54 16.50 -2.02
C GLY A 131 -12.47 16.51 -3.24
N MET A 132 -13.00 17.68 -3.64
CA MET A 132 -13.79 17.80 -4.88
C MET A 132 -12.95 17.54 -6.11
N SER A 133 -11.69 18.01 -6.12
CA SER A 133 -10.76 17.75 -7.22
C SER A 133 -10.42 16.26 -7.33
N GLY A 134 -10.17 15.58 -6.20
CA GLY A 134 -10.00 14.13 -6.16
C GLY A 134 -11.21 13.36 -6.71
N ARG A 135 -12.43 13.74 -6.29
CA ARG A 135 -13.67 13.16 -6.83
C ARG A 135 -13.81 13.38 -8.34
N LEU A 136 -13.41 14.55 -8.86
CA LEU A 136 -13.40 14.82 -10.30
C LEU A 136 -12.39 13.92 -11.03
N GLY A 137 -11.19 13.71 -10.47
CA GLY A 137 -10.20 12.78 -10.99
C GLY A 137 -10.73 11.35 -11.07
N VAL A 138 -11.41 10.90 -10.00
CA VAL A 138 -12.07 9.57 -9.98
C VAL A 138 -13.20 9.50 -11.03
N ALA A 139 -13.99 10.57 -11.22
CA ALA A 139 -15.00 10.63 -12.27
C ALA A 139 -14.37 10.46 -13.67
N GLY A 140 -13.23 11.09 -13.91
CA GLY A 140 -12.44 10.90 -15.13
C GLY A 140 -11.97 9.45 -15.33
N ALA A 141 -11.50 8.82 -14.26
CA ALA A 141 -11.10 7.41 -14.28
C ALA A 141 -12.27 6.46 -14.58
N LEU A 142 -13.48 6.77 -14.10
CA LEU A 142 -14.69 5.95 -14.32
C LEU A 142 -15.38 6.23 -15.67
N LEU A 143 -14.99 7.30 -16.38
CA LEU A 143 -15.71 7.79 -17.54
C LEU A 143 -15.89 6.76 -18.65
N GLY A 144 -14.83 6.00 -18.93
CA GLY A 144 -14.80 4.97 -19.97
C GLY A 144 -15.42 3.62 -19.56
N ASP A 145 -15.88 3.49 -18.33
CA ASP A 145 -16.31 2.23 -17.72
C ASP A 145 -15.26 1.11 -17.84
N PRO A 146 -14.01 1.36 -17.42
CA PRO A 146 -12.88 0.49 -17.70
C PRO A 146 -12.85 -0.74 -16.77
N PRO A 147 -12.36 -1.90 -17.25
CA PRO A 147 -12.11 -3.06 -16.42
C PRO A 147 -10.87 -2.93 -15.51
N VAL A 148 -10.07 -1.90 -15.67
CA VAL A 148 -8.86 -1.64 -14.87
C VAL A 148 -8.89 -0.22 -14.33
N LEU A 149 -8.66 -0.05 -13.04
CA LEU A 149 -8.53 1.24 -12.36
C LEU A 149 -7.14 1.37 -11.73
N VAL A 150 -6.46 2.49 -11.97
CA VAL A 150 -5.17 2.87 -11.40
C VAL A 150 -5.33 4.20 -10.68
N LEU A 151 -5.21 4.21 -9.37
CA LEU A 151 -5.46 5.38 -8.53
C LEU A 151 -4.24 5.68 -7.66
N ASP A 152 -3.59 6.81 -7.88
CA ASP A 152 -2.46 7.26 -7.07
C ASP A 152 -2.96 8.19 -5.97
N GLU A 153 -2.82 7.75 -4.70
CA GLU A 153 -3.21 8.48 -3.50
C GLU A 153 -4.67 9.01 -3.52
N PRO A 154 -5.69 8.19 -3.84
CA PRO A 154 -7.05 8.68 -4.07
C PRO A 154 -7.74 9.24 -2.82
N VAL A 155 -7.22 8.99 -1.64
CA VAL A 155 -7.77 9.45 -0.35
C VAL A 155 -7.21 10.79 0.09
N ASN A 156 -6.18 11.31 -0.59
CA ASN A 156 -5.54 12.56 -0.20
C ASN A 156 -6.50 13.75 -0.24
N GLY A 157 -6.57 14.47 0.89
CA GLY A 157 -7.39 15.67 1.03
C GLY A 157 -8.89 15.41 1.06
N LEU A 158 -9.32 14.19 1.24
CA LEU A 158 -10.69 13.83 1.54
C LEU A 158 -10.95 13.96 3.04
N ASP A 159 -12.18 14.37 3.37
CA ASP A 159 -12.72 14.26 4.72
C ASP A 159 -13.04 12.79 5.06
N PRO A 160 -13.34 12.45 6.33
CA PRO A 160 -13.63 11.06 6.71
C PRO A 160 -14.78 10.42 5.92
N ASP A 161 -15.78 11.20 5.51
CA ASP A 161 -16.88 10.72 4.66
C ASP A 161 -16.40 10.42 3.24
N GLY A 162 -15.54 11.26 2.70
CA GLY A 162 -14.89 11.06 1.41
C GLY A 162 -14.00 9.81 1.39
N VAL A 163 -13.24 9.57 2.46
CA VAL A 163 -12.43 8.36 2.60
C VAL A 163 -13.33 7.11 2.63
N ARG A 164 -14.42 7.13 3.41
CA ARG A 164 -15.40 6.02 3.42
C ARG A 164 -16.06 5.80 2.07
N TRP A 165 -16.33 6.89 1.34
CA TRP A 165 -16.90 6.82 0.00
C TRP A 165 -15.93 6.15 -1.00
N ILE A 166 -14.67 6.59 -1.07
CA ILE A 166 -13.68 6.01 -2.00
C ILE A 166 -13.43 4.54 -1.69
N ARG A 167 -13.33 4.16 -0.41
CA ARG A 167 -13.20 2.77 0.01
C ARG A 167 -14.34 1.90 -0.51
N ARG A 168 -15.59 2.33 -0.33
CA ARG A 168 -16.77 1.62 -0.87
C ARG A 168 -16.72 1.53 -2.39
N LEU A 169 -16.37 2.63 -3.06
CA LEU A 169 -16.26 2.66 -4.51
C LEU A 169 -15.28 1.61 -5.02
N VAL A 170 -14.03 1.63 -4.54
CA VAL A 170 -12.99 0.72 -5.05
C VAL A 170 -13.29 -0.76 -4.73
N ARG A 171 -13.87 -1.04 -3.56
CA ARG A 171 -14.31 -2.40 -3.22
C ARG A 171 -15.47 -2.88 -4.09
N ASN A 172 -16.44 -2.03 -4.38
CA ASN A 172 -17.53 -2.37 -5.30
C ASN A 172 -17.00 -2.63 -6.72
N GLN A 173 -16.06 -1.80 -7.20
CA GLN A 173 -15.44 -2.02 -8.51
C GLN A 173 -14.68 -3.35 -8.58
N ALA A 174 -13.99 -3.74 -7.51
CA ALA A 174 -13.33 -5.03 -7.42
C ALA A 174 -14.34 -6.19 -7.36
N ALA A 175 -15.42 -6.05 -6.58
CA ALA A 175 -16.50 -7.05 -6.49
C ALA A 175 -17.23 -7.28 -7.82
N GLU A 176 -17.28 -6.25 -8.69
CA GLU A 176 -17.77 -6.38 -10.09
C GLU A 176 -16.76 -7.09 -11.01
N GLY A 177 -15.63 -7.59 -10.49
CA GLY A 177 -14.61 -8.31 -11.24
C GLY A 177 -13.54 -7.42 -11.88
N ARG A 178 -13.53 -6.10 -11.61
CA ARG A 178 -12.51 -5.18 -12.15
C ARG A 178 -11.17 -5.34 -11.42
N THR A 179 -10.11 -4.95 -12.08
CA THR A 179 -8.78 -4.83 -11.49
C THR A 179 -8.66 -3.44 -10.85
N VAL A 180 -8.44 -3.36 -9.56
CA VAL A 180 -8.21 -2.09 -8.85
C VAL A 180 -6.80 -2.08 -8.30
N PHE A 181 -6.01 -1.09 -8.73
CA PHE A 181 -4.64 -0.85 -8.28
C PHE A 181 -4.55 0.55 -7.70
N LEU A 182 -4.28 0.66 -6.41
CA LEU A 182 -4.22 1.96 -5.75
C LEU A 182 -2.99 2.08 -4.84
N SER A 183 -2.40 3.27 -4.80
CA SER A 183 -1.40 3.64 -3.81
C SER A 183 -2.06 4.36 -2.62
N SER A 184 -1.44 4.24 -1.45
CA SER A 184 -1.70 5.10 -0.30
C SER A 184 -0.50 5.12 0.63
N HIS A 185 -0.33 6.23 1.33
CA HIS A 185 0.58 6.34 2.47
C HIS A 185 -0.16 6.16 3.82
N LEU A 186 -1.50 6.12 3.81
CA LEU A 186 -2.32 5.89 4.99
C LEU A 186 -2.51 4.39 5.20
N MET A 187 -1.66 3.79 6.05
CA MET A 187 -1.63 2.34 6.29
C MET A 187 -2.95 1.82 6.85
N SER A 188 -3.56 2.54 7.79
CA SER A 188 -4.86 2.16 8.37
C SER A 188 -5.98 2.09 7.32
N GLU A 189 -6.01 3.04 6.37
CA GLU A 189 -6.99 3.01 5.28
C GLU A 189 -6.70 1.89 4.28
N MET A 190 -5.43 1.62 4.01
CA MET A 190 -5.03 0.52 3.15
C MET A 190 -5.44 -0.83 3.74
N GLN A 191 -5.23 -1.05 5.04
CA GLN A 191 -5.64 -2.27 5.74
C GLN A 191 -7.15 -2.54 5.64
N LEU A 192 -7.96 -1.47 5.63
CA LEU A 192 -9.43 -1.57 5.51
C LEU A 192 -9.92 -1.71 4.06
N THR A 193 -9.05 -1.45 3.08
CA THR A 193 -9.46 -1.31 1.67
C THR A 193 -8.91 -2.42 0.78
N ALA A 194 -7.63 -2.78 0.94
CA ALA A 194 -6.95 -3.70 0.05
C ALA A 194 -7.12 -5.18 0.48
N ASP A 195 -7.27 -6.04 -0.50
CA ASP A 195 -7.29 -7.50 -0.32
C ASP A 195 -5.87 -8.09 -0.48
N HIS A 196 -5.02 -7.40 -1.25
CA HIS A 196 -3.68 -7.82 -1.61
C HIS A 196 -2.71 -6.64 -1.58
N LEU A 197 -1.47 -6.91 -1.24
CA LEU A 197 -0.42 -5.91 -1.12
C LEU A 197 0.73 -6.20 -2.08
N VAL A 198 1.21 -5.15 -2.75
CA VAL A 198 2.50 -5.09 -3.41
C VAL A 198 3.30 -4.02 -2.69
N VAL A 199 4.33 -4.42 -1.96
CA VAL A 199 5.18 -3.52 -1.18
C VAL A 199 6.48 -3.30 -1.91
N ILE A 200 6.86 -2.03 -2.09
CA ILE A 200 8.13 -1.66 -2.72
C ILE A 200 8.99 -0.80 -1.79
N GLY A 201 10.31 -0.98 -1.91
CA GLY A 201 11.30 -0.17 -1.24
C GLY A 201 12.50 0.09 -2.17
N ARG A 202 12.93 1.35 -2.28
CA ARG A 202 14.06 1.75 -3.16
C ARG A 202 13.95 1.21 -4.59
N GLY A 203 12.73 1.23 -5.15
CA GLY A 203 12.44 0.75 -6.50
C GLY A 203 12.29 -0.77 -6.67
N ARG A 204 12.48 -1.57 -5.62
CA ARG A 204 12.44 -3.04 -5.66
C ARG A 204 11.21 -3.60 -4.96
N LEU A 205 10.75 -4.76 -5.41
CA LEU A 205 9.69 -5.51 -4.74
C LEU A 205 10.20 -6.07 -3.40
N LEU A 206 9.48 -5.76 -2.32
CA LEU A 206 9.74 -6.30 -0.98
C LEU A 206 8.75 -7.41 -0.62
N SER A 207 7.48 -7.27 -1.03
CA SER A 207 6.44 -8.26 -0.78
C SER A 207 5.35 -8.19 -1.85
N ASP A 208 4.77 -9.34 -2.22
CA ASP A 208 3.62 -9.51 -3.12
C ASP A 208 2.75 -10.63 -2.54
N THR A 209 1.78 -10.27 -1.68
CA THR A 209 1.02 -11.25 -0.89
C THR A 209 -0.37 -10.73 -0.52
N SER A 210 -1.26 -11.58 -0.02
CA SER A 210 -2.54 -11.13 0.50
C SER A 210 -2.38 -10.28 1.78
N MET A 211 -3.35 -9.40 2.05
CA MET A 211 -3.38 -8.62 3.30
C MET A 211 -3.32 -9.52 4.53
N ALA A 212 -4.07 -10.62 4.50
CA ALA A 212 -4.12 -11.57 5.62
C ALA A 212 -2.77 -12.25 5.88
N GLU A 213 -2.11 -12.73 4.82
CA GLU A 213 -0.78 -13.35 4.91
C GLU A 213 0.28 -12.34 5.36
N PHE A 214 0.21 -11.10 4.87
CA PHE A 214 1.14 -10.04 5.26
C PHE A 214 1.07 -9.76 6.77
N LEU A 215 -0.15 -9.61 7.31
CA LEU A 215 -0.37 -9.38 8.74
C LEU A 215 0.01 -10.61 9.58
N ALA A 216 -0.31 -11.81 9.10
CA ALA A 216 0.04 -13.05 9.79
C ALA A 216 1.56 -13.27 9.87
N ALA A 217 2.31 -12.91 8.83
CA ALA A 217 3.78 -13.04 8.80
C ALA A 217 4.49 -12.07 9.77
N ALA A 218 3.87 -10.92 10.08
CA ALA A 218 4.40 -9.94 11.02
C ALA A 218 3.99 -10.19 12.48
N SER A 219 2.99 -11.06 12.70
CA SER A 219 2.43 -11.33 14.03
C SER A 219 2.66 -12.78 14.39
N PRO A 220 3.66 -13.11 15.22
CA PRO A 220 3.58 -14.32 15.99
C PRO A 220 2.27 -14.29 16.79
N ALA A 221 1.59 -15.43 16.88
CA ALA A 221 0.35 -15.52 17.64
C ALA A 221 0.57 -14.88 19.02
N SER A 222 -0.15 -13.79 19.30
CA SER A 222 -0.03 -13.10 20.58
C SER A 222 -1.40 -12.68 21.09
N ALA A 223 -1.58 -12.71 22.40
CA ALA A 223 -2.82 -12.35 23.04
C ALA A 223 -2.58 -11.58 24.34
N ARG A 224 -3.56 -10.77 24.72
CA ARG A 224 -3.61 -10.11 26.01
C ARG A 224 -4.69 -10.72 26.90
N ALA A 225 -4.34 -10.93 28.17
CA ALA A 225 -5.24 -11.48 29.15
C ALA A 225 -5.21 -10.64 30.43
N VAL A 226 -6.37 -10.40 31.03
CA VAL A 226 -6.50 -9.80 32.37
C VAL A 226 -6.99 -10.84 33.32
N VAL A 227 -6.14 -11.20 34.28
CA VAL A 227 -6.42 -12.17 35.38
C VAL A 227 -6.44 -11.37 36.68
N PRO A 228 -7.61 -11.21 37.33
CA PRO A 228 -7.76 -10.36 38.52
C PRO A 228 -7.04 -10.90 39.75
N ASP A 229 -7.08 -12.20 39.95
CA ASP A 229 -6.47 -12.86 41.10
C ASP A 229 -4.97 -13.13 40.89
N PRO A 230 -4.07 -12.65 41.76
CA PRO A 230 -2.64 -12.85 41.62
C PRO A 230 -2.19 -14.32 41.64
N GLY A 231 -2.86 -15.17 42.43
CA GLY A 231 -2.55 -16.59 42.52
C GLY A 231 -2.97 -17.36 41.27
N GLU A 232 -4.17 -17.07 40.73
CA GLU A 232 -4.67 -17.61 39.48
C GLU A 232 -3.76 -17.16 38.32
N ARG A 233 -3.34 -15.88 38.34
CA ARG A 233 -2.40 -15.31 37.36
C ARG A 233 -1.05 -16.03 37.35
N ALA A 234 -0.45 -16.24 38.53
CA ALA A 234 0.81 -16.96 38.66
C ALA A 234 0.70 -18.42 38.18
N THR A 235 -0.45 -19.04 38.37
CA THR A 235 -0.74 -20.40 37.91
C THR A 235 -0.82 -20.45 36.37
N LEU A 236 -1.54 -19.50 35.73
CA LEU A 236 -1.65 -19.41 34.29
C LEU A 236 -0.29 -19.13 33.64
N VAL A 237 0.47 -18.16 34.17
CA VAL A 237 1.81 -17.80 33.67
C VAL A 237 2.75 -19.01 33.69
N ARG A 238 2.78 -19.75 34.81
CA ARG A 238 3.63 -20.94 34.94
C ARG A 238 3.28 -22.01 33.91
N ARG A 239 2.00 -22.20 33.61
CA ARG A 239 1.52 -23.17 32.63
C ARG A 239 1.84 -22.73 31.19
N LEU A 240 1.71 -21.42 30.89
CA LEU A 240 2.06 -20.86 29.59
C LEU A 240 3.57 -20.96 29.33
N MET A 241 4.41 -20.60 30.31
CA MET A 241 5.86 -20.68 30.21
C MET A 241 6.43 -22.10 30.13
N ALA A 242 5.65 -23.12 30.52
CA ALA A 242 6.01 -24.51 30.35
C ALA A 242 5.86 -25.01 28.90
N ALA A 243 5.21 -24.28 28.04
CA ALA A 243 5.04 -24.63 26.63
C ALA A 243 6.18 -24.06 25.80
N GLU A 244 6.69 -24.82 24.85
CA GLU A 244 7.78 -24.43 23.97
C GLU A 244 7.35 -23.28 23.04
N GLY A 245 8.22 -22.29 22.88
CA GLY A 245 7.97 -21.13 22.01
C GLY A 245 6.98 -20.10 22.57
N VAL A 246 6.68 -20.12 23.87
CA VAL A 246 5.81 -19.16 24.52
C VAL A 246 6.61 -18.20 25.37
N SER A 247 6.38 -16.90 25.19
CA SER A 247 6.87 -15.85 26.10
C SER A 247 5.70 -15.15 26.79
N VAL A 248 5.87 -14.77 28.06
CA VAL A 248 4.85 -14.08 28.85
C VAL A 248 5.44 -12.83 29.46
N GLY A 249 4.91 -11.68 29.07
CA GLY A 249 5.19 -10.37 29.68
C GLY A 249 4.03 -9.91 30.55
N THR A 250 4.32 -8.99 31.47
CA THR A 250 3.30 -8.31 32.26
C THR A 250 3.46 -6.81 32.08
N THR A 251 2.39 -6.12 31.72
CA THR A 251 2.38 -4.65 31.62
C THR A 251 2.35 -4.01 33.03
N GLU A 252 2.65 -2.73 33.13
CA GLU A 252 2.54 -1.96 34.37
C GLU A 252 1.13 -2.02 34.99
N SER A 253 0.10 -2.16 34.16
CA SER A 253 -1.30 -2.34 34.59
C SER A 253 -1.65 -3.75 35.06
N GLY A 254 -0.70 -4.71 35.07
CA GLY A 254 -0.91 -6.10 35.46
C GLY A 254 -1.60 -6.96 34.39
N GLU A 255 -1.76 -6.45 33.16
CA GLU A 255 -2.24 -7.22 32.01
C GLU A 255 -1.13 -8.15 31.50
N LEU A 256 -1.45 -9.40 31.24
CA LEU A 256 -0.52 -10.36 30.63
C LEU A 256 -0.47 -10.17 29.12
N THR A 257 0.72 -10.12 28.55
CA THR A 257 0.95 -10.26 27.10
C THR A 257 1.61 -11.61 26.87
N VAL A 258 0.99 -12.45 26.05
CA VAL A 258 1.44 -13.81 25.76
C VAL A 258 1.77 -13.89 24.28
N GLU A 259 2.99 -14.25 23.95
CA GLU A 259 3.42 -14.52 22.57
C GLU A 259 3.55 -16.03 22.35
N GLY A 260 3.30 -16.48 21.14
CA GLY A 260 3.33 -17.90 20.78
C GLY A 260 2.01 -18.65 21.01
N ARG A 261 0.93 -17.95 21.45
CA ARG A 261 -0.40 -18.53 21.64
C ARG A 261 -1.50 -17.57 21.25
N THR A 262 -2.58 -18.11 20.69
CA THR A 262 -3.82 -17.38 20.39
C THR A 262 -4.67 -17.19 21.64
N ALA A 263 -5.60 -16.22 21.61
CA ALA A 263 -6.56 -16.05 22.71
C ALA A 263 -7.39 -17.32 22.95
N ALA A 264 -7.76 -18.06 21.92
CA ALA A 264 -8.50 -19.32 22.05
C ALA A 264 -7.71 -20.35 22.88
N GLU A 265 -6.44 -20.60 22.51
CA GLU A 265 -5.57 -21.54 23.23
C GLU A 265 -5.35 -21.14 24.70
N ILE A 266 -5.19 -19.83 24.96
CA ILE A 266 -5.06 -19.30 26.33
C ILE A 266 -6.37 -19.46 27.08
N GLY A 267 -7.52 -19.25 26.45
CA GLY A 267 -8.83 -19.43 27.01
C GLY A 267 -9.07 -20.89 27.45
N ASP A 268 -8.74 -21.85 26.61
CA ASP A 268 -8.83 -23.28 26.91
C ASP A 268 -7.91 -23.66 28.09
N LEU A 269 -6.66 -23.17 28.08
CA LEU A 269 -5.72 -23.40 29.17
C LEU A 269 -6.21 -22.79 30.48
N ALA A 270 -6.73 -21.57 30.48
CA ALA A 270 -7.29 -20.91 31.66
C ALA A 270 -8.49 -21.68 32.20
N HIS A 271 -9.38 -22.18 31.33
CA HIS A 271 -10.49 -23.03 31.71
C HIS A 271 -10.02 -24.32 32.42
N HIS A 272 -9.06 -25.03 31.85
CA HIS A 272 -8.48 -26.24 32.46
C HIS A 272 -7.82 -25.97 33.81
N CYS A 273 -7.21 -24.81 33.99
CA CYS A 273 -6.58 -24.39 35.24
C CYS A 273 -7.57 -23.75 36.24
N ARG A 274 -8.85 -23.61 35.86
CA ARG A 274 -9.89 -22.89 36.64
C ARG A 274 -9.51 -21.44 36.96
N VAL A 275 -8.83 -20.77 36.03
CA VAL A 275 -8.43 -19.36 36.11
C VAL A 275 -9.52 -18.50 35.53
N ARG A 276 -9.94 -17.46 36.26
CA ARG A 276 -10.89 -16.46 35.76
C ARG A 276 -10.19 -15.41 34.89
N LEU A 277 -10.74 -15.17 33.70
CA LEU A 277 -10.31 -14.12 32.82
C LEU A 277 -11.34 -12.99 32.82
N HIS A 278 -10.92 -11.77 33.09
CA HIS A 278 -11.76 -10.57 32.90
C HIS A 278 -11.73 -10.07 31.48
N ARG A 279 -10.61 -10.28 30.79
CA ARG A 279 -10.47 -9.98 29.37
C ARG A 279 -9.49 -10.95 28.73
N LEU A 280 -9.80 -11.33 27.52
CA LEU A 280 -8.92 -12.11 26.65
C LEU A 280 -9.13 -11.65 25.21
N SER A 281 -8.07 -11.29 24.52
CA SER A 281 -8.13 -10.82 23.13
C SER A 281 -6.84 -11.10 22.40
N ASP A 282 -6.93 -11.48 21.14
CA ASP A 282 -5.76 -11.53 20.26
C ASP A 282 -5.18 -10.11 20.07
N VAL A 283 -3.87 -10.01 20.10
CA VAL A 283 -3.14 -8.81 19.67
C VAL A 283 -3.05 -8.86 18.17
N ARG A 284 -3.74 -7.94 17.50
CA ARG A 284 -3.66 -7.79 16.05
C ARG A 284 -2.59 -6.75 15.73
N VAL A 285 -1.58 -7.19 14.99
CA VAL A 285 -0.58 -6.27 14.44
C VAL A 285 -1.24 -5.39 13.39
N SER A 286 -0.99 -4.11 13.44
CA SER A 286 -1.45 -3.17 12.41
C SER A 286 -0.60 -3.32 11.13
N LEU A 287 -1.17 -2.89 9.99
CA LEU A 287 -0.40 -2.86 8.75
C LEU A 287 0.85 -1.97 8.87
N GLU A 288 0.78 -0.92 9.69
CA GLU A 288 1.90 -0.02 9.93
C GLU A 288 3.05 -0.72 10.65
N GLU A 289 2.77 -1.45 11.73
CA GLU A 289 3.76 -2.25 12.46
C GLU A 289 4.39 -3.32 11.56
N ALA A 290 3.56 -4.09 10.84
CA ALA A 290 4.01 -5.10 9.89
C ALA A 290 4.90 -4.53 8.77
N TYR A 291 4.56 -3.35 8.28
CA TYR A 291 5.34 -2.65 7.25
C TYR A 291 6.67 -2.13 7.81
N MET A 292 6.69 -1.57 9.02
CA MET A 292 7.92 -1.10 9.67
C MET A 292 8.90 -2.24 9.89
N ASP A 293 8.43 -3.40 10.35
CA ASP A 293 9.25 -4.60 10.53
C ASP A 293 9.85 -5.09 9.21
N LEU A 294 9.06 -5.13 8.13
CA LEU A 294 9.54 -5.53 6.81
C LEU A 294 10.64 -4.58 6.30
N THR A 295 10.43 -3.27 6.49
CA THR A 295 11.38 -2.26 6.00
C THR A 295 12.65 -2.20 6.84
N ALA A 296 12.59 -2.38 8.16
CA ALA A 296 13.76 -2.47 9.04
C ALA A 296 14.67 -3.64 8.61
N ARG A 297 14.11 -4.82 8.42
CA ARG A 297 14.85 -6.00 7.92
C ARG A 297 15.49 -5.75 6.55
N SER A 298 14.80 -5.04 5.64
CA SER A 298 15.33 -4.74 4.31
C SER A 298 16.53 -3.76 4.34
N VAL A 299 16.64 -2.93 5.38
CA VAL A 299 17.79 -2.03 5.59
C VAL A 299 19.00 -2.79 6.15
N GLU A 300 18.81 -3.73 7.07
CA GLU A 300 19.88 -4.55 7.65
C GLU A 300 20.55 -5.47 6.62
N TYR A 301 19.79 -6.05 5.70
CA TYR A 301 20.34 -6.87 4.60
C TYR A 301 21.26 -6.08 3.65
N THR A 302 21.12 -4.74 3.57
CA THR A 302 21.95 -3.89 2.70
C THR A 302 23.25 -3.45 3.38
N THR A 303 23.33 -3.44 4.71
CA THR A 303 24.52 -3.06 5.47
C THR A 303 25.43 -4.25 5.82
N GLY A 304 24.93 -5.48 5.76
CA GLY A 304 25.67 -6.72 6.05
C GLY A 304 26.50 -7.29 4.89
N GLY A 305 26.45 -6.70 3.69
CA GLY A 305 27.06 -7.22 2.45
C GLY A 305 28.43 -6.66 2.06
N SER A 306 29.06 -5.81 2.88
CA SER A 306 30.37 -5.25 2.54
C SER A 306 31.33 -5.31 3.74
N GLY A 307 31.92 -6.47 3.98
CA GLY A 307 32.91 -6.61 5.05
C GLY A 307 33.54 -8.00 5.10
N SER A 308 34.36 -8.36 4.12
CA SER A 308 35.45 -9.33 4.31
C SER A 308 36.38 -9.29 3.11
N THR A 309 37.42 -8.47 3.18
CA THR A 309 38.74 -8.82 2.61
C THR A 309 39.78 -8.44 3.63
N ALA A 310 40.29 -9.45 4.30
CA ALA A 310 41.48 -9.37 5.11
C ALA A 310 42.66 -8.96 4.24
N GLY A 311 43.38 -7.94 4.63
CA GLY A 311 44.66 -7.51 4.09
C GLY A 311 45.65 -7.28 5.25
N THR A 312 46.60 -8.17 5.36
CA THR A 312 47.69 -8.25 6.35
C THR A 312 48.58 -7.03 6.38
N PRO A 313 49.20 -6.65 7.55
CA PRO A 313 50.00 -5.46 7.69
C PRO A 313 51.48 -5.75 7.30
N GLY A 314 52.09 -4.77 6.67
CA GLY A 314 53.50 -4.79 6.32
C GLY A 314 54.15 -3.44 6.27
N ALA A 315 54.84 -3.09 7.34
CA ALA A 315 56.15 -2.42 7.53
C ALA A 315 56.46 -1.06 6.92
N THR A 316 56.73 -0.11 7.83
CA THR A 316 58.03 0.61 8.06
C THR A 316 58.34 1.86 7.22
N VAL A 317 58.26 3.02 7.94
CA VAL A 317 59.19 4.16 8.06
C VAL A 317 59.90 4.73 6.82
N ALA A 318 59.71 6.03 6.60
CA ALA A 318 60.79 7.02 6.56
C ALA A 318 60.24 8.47 6.56
N GLN A 319 60.73 9.25 7.51
CA GLN A 319 60.64 10.71 7.59
C GLN A 319 61.40 11.36 6.43
N HIS A 320 60.88 12.46 5.88
CA HIS A 320 61.79 13.60 5.56
C HIS A 320 61.01 14.92 5.60
N GLN A 321 61.60 15.84 6.36
CA GLN A 321 61.29 17.25 6.48
C GLN A 321 61.67 17.99 5.21
N GLY A 322 61.08 19.18 4.99
CA GLY A 322 61.59 20.19 4.06
C GLY A 322 60.53 21.15 3.56
N GLU A 323 60.29 22.21 4.32
CA GLU A 323 60.29 23.66 4.00
C GLU A 323 59.71 24.12 2.64
N ALA A 324 58.87 25.12 2.85
CA ALA A 324 58.36 26.09 1.87
C ALA A 324 59.45 26.97 1.21
N PRO A 325 59.18 27.79 0.21
CA PRO A 325 58.42 29.03 0.38
C PRO A 325 57.07 29.10 -0.29
#